data_130fea9398d8f201fd773190f2ae353a
#
_entry.id   130fea9398d8f201fd773190f2ae353a
#
_cell.length_a   1.000
_cell.length_b   1.000
_cell.length_c   1.000
_cell.angle_alpha   90.00
_cell.angle_beta   90.00
_cell.angle_gamma   90.00
#
_symmetry.space_group_name_H-M   'P 1'
#
loop_
_entity.id
_entity.type
_entity.pdbx_description
1 polymer ?
#
loop_
_entity_poly.entity_id
_entity_poly.type
_entity_poly.pdbx_seq_one_letter_code
_entity_poly.pdbx_strand_id
1 'polypeptide(L)'
;MNMLRRAQKQFAGGRDDAVSKLRQARVVSSDETGVRIEGSNSYHWVFRSDRAVVHTAAPTRGAIVVRNMVDGHPPDVWCSDRYAAQQGHADAQQACLAHLARDVAYAIDNGDDFLPMRLKLWLQKAFGLAKDIRHLAPSTIAARRRALDRTLGEILAVSTSCEFAMVIQKKFARASHQLLTFAHWPGQVEPTNNACERSLRPAVIQRKVTNDCAT
;
A
#
# COMPACT_ATOMS: atom_id res chain seq x y z
N MET A 1 30.61 -18.88 16.02
CA MET A 1 29.25 -19.12 15.52
C MET A 1 28.35 -18.02 16.09
N ASN A 2 27.72 -17.22 15.23
CA ASN A 2 26.99 -16.02 15.59
C ASN A 2 25.76 -16.35 16.49
N MET A 3 25.54 -15.57 17.54
CA MET A 3 24.41 -15.68 18.46
C MET A 3 23.05 -15.68 17.73
N LEU A 4 22.92 -14.88 16.67
CA LEU A 4 21.73 -14.80 15.83
C LEU A 4 21.40 -16.15 15.15
N ARG A 5 22.40 -16.90 14.67
CA ARG A 5 22.18 -18.24 14.07
C ARG A 5 21.69 -19.27 15.10
N ARG A 6 22.10 -19.14 16.36
CA ARG A 6 21.59 -20.02 17.44
C ARG A 6 20.13 -19.70 17.78
N ALA A 7 19.76 -18.43 17.81
CA ALA A 7 18.39 -17.99 18.06
C ALA A 7 17.42 -18.33 16.91
N GLN A 8 17.92 -18.42 15.66
CA GLN A 8 17.08 -18.63 14.47
C GLN A 8 16.17 -19.86 14.59
N LYS A 9 16.66 -20.98 15.09
CA LYS A 9 15.86 -22.21 15.28
C LYS A 9 14.71 -22.02 16.27
N GLN A 10 14.94 -21.24 17.34
CA GLN A 10 13.92 -20.98 18.36
C GLN A 10 12.82 -20.05 17.85
N PHE A 11 13.14 -19.17 16.93
CA PHE A 11 12.17 -18.25 16.32
C PHE A 11 11.49 -18.78 15.04
N ALA A 12 11.95 -19.91 14.49
CA ALA A 12 11.38 -20.49 13.27
C ALA A 12 9.88 -20.80 13.42
N GLY A 13 9.49 -21.47 14.50
CA GLY A 13 8.07 -21.78 14.77
C GLY A 13 7.19 -20.53 14.91
N GLY A 14 7.71 -19.47 15.52
CA GLY A 14 7.00 -18.17 15.61
C GLY A 14 6.80 -17.51 14.25
N ARG A 15 7.79 -17.65 13.34
CA ARG A 15 7.67 -17.17 11.97
C ARG A 15 6.61 -17.95 11.19
N ASP A 16 6.59 -19.25 11.30
CA ASP A 16 5.63 -20.11 10.60
C ASP A 16 4.19 -19.87 11.09
N ASP A 17 3.99 -19.64 12.38
CA ASP A 17 2.73 -19.21 12.97
C ASP A 17 2.29 -17.85 12.41
N ALA A 18 3.20 -16.87 12.33
CA ALA A 18 2.91 -15.56 11.76
C ALA A 18 2.53 -15.64 10.26
N VAL A 19 3.23 -16.48 9.48
CA VAL A 19 2.89 -16.73 8.07
C VAL A 19 1.52 -17.39 7.95
N SER A 20 1.22 -18.38 8.79
CA SER A 20 -0.09 -19.04 8.82
C SER A 20 -1.21 -18.05 9.13
N LYS A 21 -1.03 -17.17 10.13
CA LYS A 21 -1.99 -16.10 10.46
C LYS A 21 -2.16 -15.09 9.33
N LEU A 22 -1.07 -14.76 8.63
CA LEU A 22 -1.11 -13.86 7.47
C LEU A 22 -1.96 -14.46 6.33
N ARG A 23 -1.76 -15.75 6.02
CA ARG A 23 -2.50 -16.48 4.97
C ARG A 23 -3.99 -16.67 5.28
N GLN A 24 -4.37 -16.61 6.55
CA GLN A 24 -5.78 -16.66 6.99
C GLN A 24 -6.43 -15.28 7.05
N ALA A 25 -5.67 -14.21 6.83
CA ALA A 25 -6.18 -12.86 6.95
C ALA A 25 -7.00 -12.46 5.72
N ARG A 26 -8.11 -11.79 5.95
CA ARG A 26 -8.96 -11.24 4.88
C ARG A 26 -8.35 -9.99 4.21
N VAL A 27 -7.55 -9.26 4.95
CA VAL A 27 -6.88 -8.03 4.48
C VAL A 27 -5.38 -8.14 4.74
N VAL A 28 -4.60 -7.99 3.68
CA VAL A 28 -3.14 -7.98 3.75
C VAL A 28 -2.61 -6.70 3.13
N SER A 29 -1.63 -6.11 3.80
CA SER A 29 -0.85 -4.98 3.28
C SER A 29 0.57 -5.43 3.01
N SER A 30 1.21 -4.89 1.99
CA SER A 30 2.64 -5.13 1.74
C SER A 30 3.38 -3.87 1.31
N ASP A 31 4.67 -3.90 1.56
CA ASP A 31 5.62 -2.87 1.14
C ASP A 31 7.02 -3.46 1.04
N GLU A 32 7.92 -2.84 0.29
CA GLU A 32 9.28 -3.32 0.14
C GLU A 32 10.29 -2.16 0.05
N THR A 33 11.51 -2.44 0.43
CA THR A 33 12.64 -1.51 0.28
C THR A 33 13.87 -2.24 -0.22
N GLY A 34 14.68 -1.55 -1.05
CA GLY A 34 15.97 -2.08 -1.48
C GLY A 34 16.92 -2.24 -0.29
N VAL A 35 17.70 -3.30 -0.29
CA VAL A 35 18.75 -3.60 0.68
C VAL A 35 19.93 -4.25 -0.02
N ARG A 36 21.15 -4.07 0.50
CA ARG A 36 22.30 -4.86 0.05
C ARG A 36 22.55 -5.99 1.03
N ILE A 37 22.69 -7.20 0.52
CA ILE A 37 23.02 -8.38 1.30
C ILE A 37 24.26 -9.02 0.65
N GLU A 38 25.35 -9.14 1.41
CA GLU A 38 26.61 -9.68 0.92
C GLU A 38 27.06 -9.04 -0.41
N GLY A 39 26.96 -7.71 -0.51
CA GLY A 39 27.32 -6.96 -1.71
C GLY A 39 26.31 -7.02 -2.86
N SER A 40 25.29 -7.86 -2.79
CA SER A 40 24.26 -8.02 -3.83
C SER A 40 23.02 -7.19 -3.55
N ASN A 41 22.41 -6.62 -4.60
CA ASN A 41 21.14 -5.92 -4.49
C ASN A 41 20.02 -6.92 -4.19
N SER A 42 19.31 -6.67 -3.13
CA SER A 42 18.18 -7.47 -2.64
C SER A 42 17.05 -6.55 -2.17
N TYR A 43 15.94 -7.13 -1.74
CA TYR A 43 14.78 -6.40 -1.26
C TYR A 43 14.31 -6.96 0.07
N HIS A 44 14.04 -6.06 1.01
CA HIS A 44 13.39 -6.39 2.25
C HIS A 44 11.89 -6.11 2.09
N TRP A 45 11.11 -7.17 2.19
CA TRP A 45 9.66 -7.13 2.10
C TRP A 45 9.03 -7.19 3.48
N VAL A 46 7.92 -6.50 3.66
CA VAL A 46 7.05 -6.64 4.80
C VAL A 46 5.63 -6.96 4.32
N PHE A 47 5.01 -7.93 4.98
CA PHE A 47 3.61 -8.29 4.81
C PHE A 47 2.93 -8.14 6.15
N ARG A 48 1.77 -7.53 6.17
CA ARG A 48 1.08 -7.19 7.41
C ARG A 48 -0.41 -7.50 7.30
N SER A 49 -0.96 -8.09 8.34
CA SER A 49 -2.40 -8.21 8.61
C SER A 49 -2.73 -7.58 9.97
N ASP A 50 -3.97 -7.74 10.43
CA ASP A 50 -4.40 -7.38 11.79
C ASP A 50 -3.73 -8.23 12.88
N ARG A 51 -3.27 -9.45 12.54
CA ARG A 51 -2.75 -10.45 13.49
C ARG A 51 -1.27 -10.75 13.34
N ALA A 52 -0.65 -10.40 12.22
CA ALA A 52 0.72 -10.76 11.93
C ALA A 52 1.46 -9.69 11.13
N VAL A 53 2.76 -9.60 11.40
CA VAL A 53 3.71 -8.88 10.57
C VAL A 53 4.84 -9.86 10.21
N VAL A 54 5.05 -10.06 8.92
CA VAL A 54 6.08 -10.97 8.40
C VAL A 54 7.08 -10.18 7.59
N HIS A 55 8.34 -10.29 7.95
CA HIS A 55 9.46 -9.74 7.20
C HIS A 55 10.16 -10.84 6.43
N THR A 56 10.57 -10.58 5.20
CA THR A 56 11.37 -11.51 4.39
C THR A 56 12.32 -10.77 3.47
N ALA A 57 13.50 -11.33 3.25
CA ALA A 57 14.43 -10.86 2.25
C ALA A 57 14.25 -11.66 0.95
N ALA A 58 14.39 -11.00 -0.17
CA ALA A 58 14.31 -11.63 -1.48
C ALA A 58 15.31 -10.98 -2.47
N PRO A 59 15.89 -11.75 -3.39
CA PRO A 59 16.82 -11.22 -4.38
C PRO A 59 16.12 -10.40 -5.47
N THR A 60 14.78 -10.35 -5.45
CA THR A 60 13.98 -9.70 -6.47
C THR A 60 12.85 -8.86 -5.87
N ARG A 61 12.44 -7.82 -6.61
CA ARG A 61 11.24 -7.02 -6.38
C ARG A 61 10.02 -7.57 -7.13
N GLY A 62 10.11 -8.76 -7.71
CA GLY A 62 9.08 -9.33 -8.58
C GLY A 62 7.89 -9.91 -7.84
N ALA A 63 6.76 -10.06 -8.56
CA ALA A 63 5.50 -10.62 -8.07
C ALA A 63 5.61 -12.06 -7.50
N ILE A 64 6.69 -12.77 -7.83
CA ILE A 64 6.96 -14.10 -7.29
C ILE A 64 7.07 -14.08 -5.75
N VAL A 65 7.60 -13.01 -5.16
CA VAL A 65 7.73 -12.88 -3.71
C VAL A 65 6.36 -12.83 -3.04
N VAL A 66 5.44 -12.08 -3.64
CA VAL A 66 4.05 -11.99 -3.17
C VAL A 66 3.34 -13.33 -3.34
N ARG A 67 3.44 -13.96 -4.53
CA ARG A 67 2.84 -15.28 -4.78
C ARG A 67 3.32 -16.35 -3.79
N ASN A 68 4.62 -16.39 -3.50
CA ASN A 68 5.17 -17.34 -2.54
C ASN A 68 4.68 -17.04 -1.10
N MET A 69 4.43 -15.77 -0.77
CA MET A 69 3.92 -15.42 0.54
C MET A 69 2.47 -15.86 0.71
N VAL A 70 1.60 -15.59 -0.27
CA VAL A 70 0.19 -15.99 -0.22
C VAL A 70 0.00 -17.48 -0.45
N ASP A 71 0.83 -18.14 -1.27
CA ASP A 71 0.90 -19.59 -1.47
C ASP A 71 -0.49 -20.26 -1.65
N GLY A 72 -1.26 -19.74 -2.60
CA GLY A 72 -2.61 -20.23 -2.89
C GLY A 72 -3.71 -19.76 -1.94
N HIS A 73 -3.41 -18.86 -0.97
CA HIS A 73 -4.36 -18.29 -0.02
C HIS A 73 -4.50 -16.77 -0.24
N PRO A 74 -5.11 -16.32 -1.37
CA PRO A 74 -5.28 -14.90 -1.62
C PRO A 74 -6.22 -14.29 -0.58
N PRO A 75 -5.89 -13.11 -0.03
CA PRO A 75 -6.82 -12.38 0.83
C PRO A 75 -7.97 -11.78 0.02
N ASP A 76 -9.02 -11.33 0.69
CA ASP A 76 -10.11 -10.59 0.05
C ASP A 76 -9.62 -9.23 -0.47
N VAL A 77 -8.76 -8.54 0.30
CA VAL A 77 -8.23 -7.22 -0.05
C VAL A 77 -6.71 -7.16 0.11
N TRP A 78 -6.04 -6.63 -0.92
CA TRP A 78 -4.62 -6.29 -0.88
C TRP A 78 -4.42 -4.78 -0.83
N CYS A 79 -3.63 -4.30 0.14
CA CYS A 79 -3.31 -2.88 0.29
C CYS A 79 -1.84 -2.63 -0.05
N SER A 80 -1.55 -1.74 -0.98
CA SER A 80 -0.18 -1.43 -1.40
C SER A 80 -0.06 -0.06 -2.10
N ASP A 81 1.17 0.30 -2.53
CA ASP A 81 1.51 1.51 -3.31
C ASP A 81 1.11 1.22 -4.74
N ARG A 82 0.61 0.64 -5.46
CA ARG A 82 0.35 0.44 -6.91
C ARG A 82 1.57 -0.04 -7.71
N TYR A 83 2.63 -0.50 -7.05
CA TYR A 83 3.71 -1.16 -7.78
C TYR A 83 3.19 -2.42 -8.49
N ALA A 84 3.58 -2.60 -9.75
CA ALA A 84 3.00 -3.65 -10.60
C ALA A 84 3.12 -5.05 -10.01
N ALA A 85 4.22 -5.37 -9.33
CA ALA A 85 4.43 -6.67 -8.69
C ALA A 85 3.49 -6.94 -7.51
N GLN A 86 2.82 -5.92 -7.00
CA GLN A 86 1.85 -6.03 -5.90
C GLN A 86 0.39 -6.06 -6.38
N GLN A 87 0.14 -6.10 -7.70
CA GLN A 87 -1.20 -6.11 -8.26
C GLN A 87 -1.67 -7.54 -8.59
N GLY A 88 -2.98 -7.77 -8.47
CA GLY A 88 -3.60 -9.03 -8.87
C GLY A 88 -3.41 -10.20 -7.92
N HIS A 89 -3.20 -9.93 -6.61
CA HIS A 89 -3.01 -10.97 -5.59
C HIS A 89 -4.21 -11.16 -4.65
N ALA A 90 -5.30 -10.44 -4.88
CA ALA A 90 -6.54 -10.48 -4.11
C ALA A 90 -7.72 -10.15 -5.02
N ASP A 91 -8.95 -10.41 -4.54
CA ASP A 91 -10.19 -10.09 -5.25
C ASP A 91 -10.38 -8.57 -5.37
N ALA A 92 -9.97 -7.82 -4.35
CA ALA A 92 -10.00 -6.36 -4.36
C ALA A 92 -8.64 -5.78 -3.96
N GLN A 93 -8.40 -4.53 -4.39
CA GLN A 93 -7.18 -3.79 -4.05
C GLN A 93 -7.52 -2.44 -3.46
N GLN A 94 -6.73 -2.00 -2.47
CA GLN A 94 -6.73 -0.64 -1.97
C GLN A 94 -5.40 0.02 -2.33
N ALA A 95 -5.45 1.01 -3.20
CA ALA A 95 -4.28 1.84 -3.48
C ALA A 95 -4.02 2.81 -2.32
N CYS A 96 -2.77 2.96 -1.91
CA CYS A 96 -2.39 3.91 -0.86
C CYS A 96 -2.66 5.36 -1.31
N LEU A 97 -3.68 6.00 -0.73
CA LEU A 97 -4.03 7.39 -1.07
C LEU A 97 -2.93 8.39 -0.65
N ALA A 98 -2.08 8.06 0.33
CA ALA A 98 -0.99 8.95 0.75
C ALA A 98 0.06 9.12 -0.37
N HIS A 99 0.33 8.08 -1.16
CA HIS A 99 1.21 8.18 -2.33
C HIS A 99 0.60 9.08 -3.41
N LEU A 100 -0.70 8.93 -3.68
CA LEU A 100 -1.39 9.81 -4.63
C LEU A 100 -1.43 11.27 -4.14
N ALA A 101 -1.58 11.48 -2.83
CA ALA A 101 -1.56 12.84 -2.27
C ALA A 101 -0.18 13.52 -2.47
N ARG A 102 0.93 12.77 -2.33
CA ARG A 102 2.28 13.27 -2.64
C ARG A 102 2.44 13.58 -4.13
N ASP A 103 1.96 12.69 -5.00
CA ASP A 103 1.99 12.91 -6.46
C ASP A 103 1.16 14.15 -6.87
N VAL A 104 0.00 14.36 -6.24
CA VAL A 104 -0.85 15.56 -6.46
C VAL A 104 -0.15 16.83 -5.98
N ALA A 105 0.47 16.81 -4.80
CA ALA A 105 1.23 17.96 -4.30
C ALA A 105 2.37 18.33 -5.27
N TYR A 106 3.13 17.33 -5.72
CA TYR A 106 4.17 17.55 -6.72
C TYR A 106 3.63 18.16 -8.03
N ALA A 107 2.46 17.69 -8.51
CA ALA A 107 1.86 18.23 -9.73
C ALA A 107 1.35 19.68 -9.55
N ILE A 108 0.92 20.07 -8.34
CA ILE A 108 0.55 21.45 -8.00
C ILE A 108 1.79 22.35 -7.98
N ASP A 109 2.89 21.89 -7.38
CA ASP A 109 4.10 22.68 -7.20
C ASP A 109 4.87 22.90 -8.53
N ASN A 110 4.66 22.04 -9.54
CA ASN A 110 5.43 22.05 -10.79
C ASN A 110 4.57 22.34 -12.05
N GLY A 111 3.26 22.46 -11.94
CA GLY A 111 2.34 22.70 -13.03
C GLY A 111 1.40 23.88 -12.74
N ASP A 112 0.91 24.50 -13.82
CA ASP A 112 -0.08 25.58 -13.74
C ASP A 112 -1.42 25.07 -14.31
N ASP A 113 -2.13 24.26 -13.50
CA ASP A 113 -3.44 23.69 -13.88
C ASP A 113 -4.31 23.47 -12.63
N PHE A 114 -5.61 23.65 -12.81
CA PHE A 114 -6.60 23.46 -11.74
C PHE A 114 -6.92 21.97 -11.45
N LEU A 115 -6.63 21.06 -12.36
CA LEU A 115 -6.98 19.64 -12.21
C LEU A 115 -6.29 19.00 -10.98
N PRO A 116 -4.98 19.17 -10.72
CA PRO A 116 -4.36 18.66 -9.50
C PRO A 116 -4.97 19.23 -8.23
N MET A 117 -5.41 20.51 -8.22
CA MET A 117 -6.08 21.10 -7.07
C MET A 117 -7.45 20.44 -6.81
N ARG A 118 -8.22 20.14 -7.86
CA ARG A 118 -9.49 19.40 -7.75
C ARG A 118 -9.28 17.99 -7.20
N LEU A 119 -8.21 17.30 -7.61
CA LEU A 119 -7.83 15.99 -7.07
C LEU A 119 -7.41 16.08 -5.59
N LYS A 120 -6.72 17.15 -5.19
CA LYS A 120 -6.39 17.42 -3.77
C LYS A 120 -7.67 17.54 -2.93
N LEU A 121 -8.64 18.32 -3.38
CA LEU A 121 -9.93 18.47 -2.69
C LEU A 121 -10.71 17.15 -2.63
N TRP A 122 -10.67 16.36 -3.70
CA TRP A 122 -11.24 15.03 -3.73
C TRP A 122 -10.59 14.10 -2.67
N LEU A 123 -9.25 14.08 -2.60
CA LEU A 123 -8.51 13.31 -1.60
C LEU A 123 -8.85 13.74 -0.18
N GLN A 124 -9.00 15.04 0.09
CA GLN A 124 -9.42 15.55 1.40
C GLN A 124 -10.79 14.99 1.80
N LYS A 125 -11.75 14.95 0.86
CA LYS A 125 -13.08 14.34 1.10
C LYS A 125 -12.99 12.84 1.32
N ALA A 126 -12.13 12.12 0.56
CA ALA A 126 -11.91 10.68 0.73
C ALA A 126 -11.29 10.37 2.10
N PHE A 127 -10.29 11.15 2.55
CA PHE A 127 -9.73 11.04 3.90
C PHE A 127 -10.75 11.41 4.99
N GLY A 128 -11.59 12.41 4.76
CA GLY A 128 -12.69 12.75 5.65
C GLY A 128 -13.67 11.60 5.84
N LEU A 129 -14.08 10.95 4.72
CA LEU A 129 -14.91 9.74 4.80
C LEU A 129 -14.22 8.64 5.62
N ALA A 130 -12.94 8.36 5.36
CA ALA A 130 -12.19 7.32 6.07
C ALA A 130 -12.06 7.59 7.57
N LYS A 131 -11.89 8.86 7.96
CA LYS A 131 -11.84 9.29 9.37
C LYS A 131 -13.15 9.00 10.10
N ASP A 132 -14.26 9.29 9.45
CA ASP A 132 -15.59 9.20 10.06
C ASP A 132 -16.20 7.80 9.93
N ILE A 133 -15.66 6.93 9.09
CA ILE A 133 -16.31 5.72 8.57
C ILE A 133 -16.83 4.78 9.66
N ARG A 134 -16.16 4.69 10.82
CA ARG A 134 -16.55 3.81 11.93
C ARG A 134 -17.79 4.30 12.67
N HIS A 135 -18.17 5.56 12.47
CA HIS A 135 -19.30 6.21 13.13
C HIS A 135 -20.49 6.46 12.18
N LEU A 136 -20.36 6.09 10.91
CA LEU A 136 -21.38 6.32 9.89
C LEU A 136 -22.22 5.08 9.64
N ALA A 137 -23.51 5.29 9.38
CA ALA A 137 -24.39 4.23 8.92
C ALA A 137 -23.96 3.71 7.53
N PRO A 138 -24.12 2.41 7.23
CA PRO A 138 -23.74 1.82 5.94
C PRO A 138 -24.33 2.56 4.72
N SER A 139 -25.58 3.03 4.82
CA SER A 139 -26.23 3.83 3.77
C SER A 139 -25.54 5.17 3.51
N THR A 140 -25.08 5.83 4.58
CA THR A 140 -24.32 7.09 4.49
C THR A 140 -22.95 6.86 3.87
N ILE A 141 -22.22 5.80 4.27
CA ILE A 141 -20.96 5.42 3.65
C ILE A 141 -21.15 5.20 2.15
N ALA A 142 -22.14 4.40 1.77
CA ALA A 142 -22.45 4.11 0.37
C ALA A 142 -22.82 5.37 -0.42
N ALA A 143 -23.59 6.29 0.16
CA ALA A 143 -23.95 7.56 -0.47
C ALA A 143 -22.73 8.47 -0.68
N ARG A 144 -21.88 8.64 0.35
CA ARG A 144 -20.64 9.44 0.26
C ARG A 144 -19.65 8.83 -0.72
N ARG A 145 -19.50 7.51 -0.76
CA ARG A 145 -18.66 6.80 -1.73
C ARG A 145 -19.13 7.07 -3.16
N ARG A 146 -20.44 6.87 -3.45
CA ARG A 146 -20.98 7.17 -4.80
C ARG A 146 -20.79 8.61 -5.21
N ALA A 147 -20.90 9.56 -4.29
CA ALA A 147 -20.62 10.97 -4.55
C ALA A 147 -19.15 11.20 -4.92
N LEU A 148 -18.21 10.55 -4.20
CA LEU A 148 -16.78 10.59 -4.51
C LEU A 148 -16.48 9.95 -5.86
N ASP A 149 -17.06 8.79 -6.18
CA ASP A 149 -16.88 8.12 -7.48
C ASP A 149 -17.33 9.02 -8.64
N ARG A 150 -18.52 9.65 -8.52
CA ARG A 150 -19.04 10.58 -9.53
C ARG A 150 -18.13 11.80 -9.69
N THR A 151 -17.75 12.46 -8.58
CA THR A 151 -16.87 13.63 -8.62
C THR A 151 -15.50 13.28 -9.23
N LEU A 152 -14.97 12.10 -8.94
CA LEU A 152 -13.73 11.64 -9.57
C LEU A 152 -13.91 11.51 -11.09
N GLY A 153 -14.99 10.87 -11.53
CA GLY A 153 -15.31 10.77 -12.96
C GLY A 153 -15.38 12.14 -13.67
N GLU A 154 -16.02 13.13 -13.03
CA GLU A 154 -16.09 14.51 -13.54
C GLU A 154 -14.71 15.16 -13.64
N ILE A 155 -13.82 14.96 -12.64
CA ILE A 155 -12.45 15.49 -12.66
C ILE A 155 -11.64 14.82 -13.78
N LEU A 156 -11.76 13.50 -13.92
CA LEU A 156 -11.02 12.74 -14.92
C LEU A 156 -11.48 12.98 -16.36
N ALA A 157 -12.68 13.51 -16.56
CA ALA A 157 -13.21 13.88 -17.88
C ALA A 157 -12.71 15.25 -18.37
N VAL A 158 -12.05 16.03 -17.51
CA VAL A 158 -11.54 17.37 -17.90
C VAL A 158 -10.33 17.21 -18.83
N SER A 159 -10.35 17.91 -19.94
CA SER A 159 -9.19 18.02 -20.82
C SER A 159 -8.15 18.97 -20.24
N THR A 160 -6.89 18.60 -20.32
CA THR A 160 -5.75 19.44 -19.91
C THR A 160 -4.60 19.28 -20.89
N SER A 161 -3.84 20.33 -21.10
CA SER A 161 -2.58 20.33 -21.85
C SER A 161 -1.35 20.37 -20.95
N CYS A 162 -1.53 20.57 -19.64
CA CYS A 162 -0.44 20.57 -18.68
C CYS A 162 0.08 19.15 -18.48
N GLU A 163 1.37 18.91 -18.71
CA GLU A 163 2.00 17.60 -18.61
C GLU A 163 1.85 16.99 -17.22
N PHE A 164 2.08 17.76 -16.15
CA PHE A 164 1.94 17.31 -14.78
C PHE A 164 0.50 16.91 -14.45
N ALA A 165 -0.47 17.68 -14.92
CA ALA A 165 -1.89 17.38 -14.78
C ALA A 165 -2.28 16.10 -15.55
N MET A 166 -1.80 15.91 -16.78
CA MET A 166 -2.02 14.68 -17.55
C MET A 166 -1.44 13.45 -16.87
N VAL A 167 -0.24 13.55 -16.30
CA VAL A 167 0.42 12.43 -15.61
C VAL A 167 -0.41 12.01 -14.38
N ILE A 168 -0.82 12.97 -13.55
CA ILE A 168 -1.59 12.64 -12.34
C ILE A 168 -3.01 12.15 -12.69
N GLN A 169 -3.65 12.73 -13.72
CA GLN A 169 -4.95 12.28 -14.22
C GLN A 169 -4.89 10.80 -14.65
N LYS A 170 -3.88 10.40 -15.43
CA LYS A 170 -3.65 9.01 -15.85
C LYS A 170 -3.41 8.08 -14.64
N LYS A 171 -2.68 8.54 -13.60
CA LYS A 171 -2.47 7.77 -12.37
C LYS A 171 -3.80 7.49 -11.66
N PHE A 172 -4.66 8.49 -11.51
CA PHE A 172 -5.97 8.33 -10.88
C PHE A 172 -6.91 7.47 -11.73
N ALA A 173 -6.95 7.68 -13.04
CA ALA A 173 -7.79 6.88 -13.95
C ALA A 173 -7.46 5.38 -13.86
N ARG A 174 -6.16 5.03 -13.88
CA ARG A 174 -5.70 3.62 -13.75
C ARG A 174 -6.03 3.01 -12.39
N ALA A 175 -6.06 3.81 -11.34
CA ALA A 175 -6.32 3.36 -9.98
C ALA A 175 -7.78 3.50 -9.56
N SER A 176 -8.66 4.05 -10.37
CA SER A 176 -10.01 4.50 -9.97
C SER A 176 -10.80 3.45 -9.18
N HIS A 177 -10.76 2.19 -9.60
CA HIS A 177 -11.43 1.06 -8.94
C HIS A 177 -10.77 0.61 -7.62
N GLN A 178 -9.57 1.15 -7.28
CA GLN A 178 -8.80 0.79 -6.08
C GLN A 178 -8.77 1.92 -5.02
N LEU A 179 -9.36 3.09 -5.31
CA LEU A 179 -9.19 4.27 -4.45
C LEU A 179 -10.13 4.27 -3.25
N LEU A 180 -11.31 3.69 -3.39
CA LEU A 180 -12.37 3.71 -2.38
C LEU A 180 -12.75 2.31 -1.87
N THR A 181 -11.86 1.33 -2.01
CA THR A 181 -12.06 -0.03 -1.49
C THR A 181 -12.28 -0.02 0.02
N PHE A 182 -11.59 0.86 0.76
CA PHE A 182 -11.77 1.02 2.20
C PHE A 182 -13.23 1.32 2.60
N ALA A 183 -14.01 1.95 1.71
CA ALA A 183 -15.40 2.27 1.97
C ALA A 183 -16.35 1.05 1.81
N HIS A 184 -15.90 -0.03 1.18
CA HIS A 184 -16.59 -1.33 1.15
C HIS A 184 -16.25 -2.20 2.36
N TRP A 185 -15.12 -1.91 3.05
CA TRP A 185 -14.58 -2.66 4.17
C TRP A 185 -14.36 -1.75 5.39
N PRO A 186 -15.44 -1.15 5.93
CA PRO A 186 -15.35 -0.15 7.01
C PRO A 186 -14.61 -0.70 8.23
N GLY A 187 -13.57 0.01 8.67
CA GLY A 187 -12.80 -0.36 9.85
C GLY A 187 -11.82 -1.54 9.67
N GLN A 188 -11.84 -2.23 8.53
CA GLN A 188 -10.94 -3.33 8.19
C GLN A 188 -9.83 -2.88 7.22
N VAL A 189 -10.20 -2.08 6.22
CA VAL A 189 -9.27 -1.55 5.21
C VAL A 189 -9.03 -0.07 5.48
N GLU A 190 -7.76 0.32 5.58
CA GLU A 190 -7.37 1.72 5.70
C GLU A 190 -7.14 2.35 4.30
N PRO A 191 -7.36 3.66 4.14
CA PRO A 191 -7.15 4.34 2.86
C PRO A 191 -5.67 4.48 2.50
N THR A 192 -4.77 4.17 3.44
CA THR A 192 -3.31 4.31 3.28
C THR A 192 -2.58 3.03 3.70
N ASN A 193 -1.37 2.85 3.18
CA ASN A 193 -0.47 1.76 3.58
C ASN A 193 0.48 2.16 4.73
N ASN A 194 0.20 3.25 5.44
CA ASN A 194 1.09 3.81 6.46
C ASN A 194 1.44 2.82 7.59
N ALA A 195 0.52 1.92 7.93
CA ALA A 195 0.76 0.93 8.98
C ALA A 195 1.83 -0.08 8.53
N CYS A 196 1.81 -0.52 7.27
CA CYS A 196 2.81 -1.38 6.68
C CYS A 196 4.16 -0.65 6.53
N GLU A 197 4.15 0.59 6.02
CA GLU A 197 5.34 1.44 5.92
C GLU A 197 6.02 1.64 7.29
N ARG A 198 5.23 1.85 8.37
CA ARG A 198 5.79 1.92 9.74
C ARG A 198 6.46 0.62 10.18
N SER A 199 5.92 -0.53 9.78
CA SER A 199 6.54 -1.83 10.07
C SER A 199 7.87 -2.01 9.33
N LEU A 200 8.04 -1.38 8.17
CA LEU A 200 9.27 -1.41 7.38
C LEU A 200 10.38 -0.48 7.93
N ARG A 201 10.01 0.59 8.67
CA ARG A 201 10.96 1.60 9.17
C ARG A 201 12.20 1.05 9.91
N PRO A 202 12.10 0.06 10.80
CA PRO A 202 13.30 -0.48 11.48
C PRO A 202 14.36 -0.99 10.50
N ALA A 203 13.94 -1.71 9.44
CA ALA A 203 14.85 -2.20 8.40
C ALA A 203 15.48 -1.04 7.60
N VAL A 204 14.70 0.00 7.30
CA VAL A 204 15.21 1.20 6.60
C VAL A 204 16.21 1.96 7.47
N ILE A 205 15.96 2.09 8.78
CA ILE A 205 16.87 2.75 9.73
C ILE A 205 18.16 1.93 9.85
N GLN A 206 18.06 0.61 10.06
CA GLN A 206 19.22 -0.27 10.16
C GLN A 206 20.11 -0.14 8.91
N ARG A 207 19.54 -0.20 7.70
CA ARG A 207 20.27 0.01 6.45
C ARG A 207 21.07 1.33 6.42
N LYS A 208 20.46 2.43 6.93
CA LYS A 208 21.12 3.74 6.95
C LYS A 208 22.26 3.82 7.97
N VAL A 209 22.17 3.07 9.05
CA VAL A 209 23.19 3.07 10.13
C VAL A 209 24.35 2.14 9.80
N THR A 210 24.08 0.98 9.19
CA THR A 210 25.09 -0.05 8.95
C THR A 210 25.78 0.05 7.57
N ASN A 211 25.26 0.90 6.68
CA ASN A 211 25.64 1.03 5.27
C ASN A 211 25.59 -0.28 4.45
N ASP A 212 25.54 -1.42 5.13
CA ASP A 212 25.33 -2.76 4.59
C ASP A 212 24.60 -3.59 5.65
N CYS A 213 23.65 -4.43 5.27
CA CYS A 213 23.32 -5.60 6.08
C CYS A 213 24.50 -6.58 5.92
N ALA A 214 25.63 -6.23 6.52
CA ALA A 214 26.77 -7.12 6.57
C ALA A 214 26.45 -8.26 7.53
N THR A 215 26.38 -9.47 6.97
CA THR A 215 26.57 -10.81 7.52
C THR A 215 26.00 -11.11 8.90
#